data_01f8cda18846b2f60ae230dd6f69f5fa
#
_entry.id   01f8cda18846b2f60ae230dd6f69f5fa
#
_cell.length_a   1.000
_cell.length_b   1.000
_cell.length_c   1.000
_cell.angle_alpha   90.00
_cell.angle_beta   90.00
_cell.angle_gamma   90.00
#
_symmetry.space_group_name_H-M   'P 1'
#
loop_
_entity.id
_entity.type
_entity.pdbx_description
1 polymer ?
#
loop_
_entity_poly.entity_id
_entity_poly.type
_entity_poly.pdbx_seq_one_letter_code
_entity_poly.pdbx_strand_id
1 'polypeptide(L)'
;MKELLKRHSFTVTFLVLFLGSVFYFTGGDEDIQQLNGLTMGTSYQVQIVDMPDDIAAEDLAADIAELLEQLDTETFSTYASNSELSRFNRHGINAPFIASAQMIEVLLMAQEISTLSGGAFDVTVGPLVNLWGFGPDLAVFETVPTQSQIDVARNRVGFQFLRISPSSQEIWKMRDVYVDLSAIAKGYAVDQLAEYLDLLGVNNYFLEIGGELKIKGSKPGSEGWVPAIEAPVDTASQVYQIFYSRGDNIAIAGSGDYRNYFEEEGQRYSHEIDPRSARPITHSLAAAYVIDESTARADALATTYMILGPDAAAKLWVI
;
A
#
# COMPACT_ATOMS: atom_id res chain seq x y z
N MET A 1 -27.69 4.66 9.60
CA MET A 1 -27.16 3.86 10.74
C MET A 1 -27.08 2.37 10.45
N LYS A 2 -28.09 1.70 9.89
CA LYS A 2 -28.01 0.26 9.49
C LYS A 2 -27.11 0.00 8.27
N GLU A 3 -27.04 0.92 7.33
CA GLU A 3 -26.16 0.86 6.15
C GLU A 3 -24.69 1.13 6.50
N LEU A 4 -24.43 2.11 7.38
CA LEU A 4 -23.08 2.36 7.91
C LEU A 4 -22.52 1.14 8.68
N LEU A 5 -23.36 0.47 9.46
CA LEU A 5 -22.97 -0.76 10.16
C LEU A 5 -22.68 -1.94 9.21
N LYS A 6 -23.32 -2.02 8.03
CA LYS A 6 -23.00 -3.03 7.02
C LYS A 6 -21.62 -2.78 6.38
N ARG A 7 -21.29 -1.52 6.07
CA ARG A 7 -20.01 -1.12 5.46
C ARG A 7 -18.84 -1.30 6.42
N HIS A 8 -19.03 -1.04 7.72
CA HIS A 8 -18.00 -1.24 8.76
C HIS A 8 -18.04 -2.61 9.42
N SER A 9 -19.12 -3.38 9.24
CA SER A 9 -19.22 -4.74 9.80
C SER A 9 -18.17 -5.67 9.19
N PHE A 10 -17.75 -5.44 7.94
CA PHE A 10 -16.72 -6.24 7.27
C PHE A 10 -15.34 -5.97 7.88
N THR A 11 -15.00 -4.70 8.12
CA THR A 11 -13.73 -4.32 8.79
C THR A 11 -13.69 -4.84 10.22
N VAL A 12 -14.80 -4.72 10.95
CA VAL A 12 -14.93 -5.21 12.33
C VAL A 12 -14.94 -6.74 12.40
N THR A 13 -15.60 -7.41 11.44
CA THR A 13 -15.64 -8.89 11.39
C THR A 13 -14.27 -9.46 10.99
N PHE A 14 -13.54 -8.80 10.07
CA PHE A 14 -12.17 -9.17 9.72
C PHE A 14 -11.23 -8.97 10.90
N LEU A 15 -11.34 -7.86 11.62
CA LEU A 15 -10.56 -7.61 12.85
C LEU A 15 -10.83 -8.69 13.93
N VAL A 16 -12.08 -9.08 14.12
CA VAL A 16 -12.45 -10.11 15.11
C VAL A 16 -12.04 -11.52 14.69
N LEU A 17 -12.13 -11.87 13.40
CA LEU A 17 -11.70 -13.17 12.89
C LEU A 17 -10.18 -13.26 12.80
N PHE A 18 -9.49 -12.17 12.46
CA PHE A 18 -8.03 -12.10 12.46
C PHE A 18 -7.47 -12.16 13.89
N LEU A 19 -8.03 -11.44 14.84
CA LEU A 19 -7.70 -11.57 16.26
C LEU A 19 -8.00 -12.99 16.79
N GLY A 20 -9.07 -13.64 16.32
CA GLY A 20 -9.40 -15.02 16.66
C GLY A 20 -8.40 -16.04 16.09
N SER A 21 -7.89 -15.84 14.87
CA SER A 21 -6.88 -16.73 14.26
C SER A 21 -5.49 -16.57 14.89
N VAL A 22 -5.12 -15.35 15.31
CA VAL A 22 -3.87 -15.09 16.04
C VAL A 22 -3.85 -15.81 17.39
N PHE A 23 -4.97 -15.92 18.10
CA PHE A 23 -5.07 -16.66 19.35
C PHE A 23 -5.01 -18.17 19.20
N TYR A 24 -5.29 -18.75 18.04
CA TYR A 24 -5.32 -20.22 17.84
C TYR A 24 -3.97 -20.82 17.44
N PHE A 25 -3.01 -19.98 17.01
CA PHE A 25 -1.65 -20.39 16.60
C PHE A 25 -0.55 -20.06 17.61
N THR A 26 -0.89 -19.58 18.80
CA THR A 26 0.10 -19.37 19.87
C THR A 26 0.41 -20.67 20.62
N GLY A 27 0.99 -21.63 19.94
CA GLY A 27 1.97 -22.52 20.55
C GLY A 27 3.28 -21.72 20.55
N GLY A 28 3.58 -21.01 21.66
CA GLY A 28 4.68 -20.07 21.67
C GLY A 28 6.02 -20.78 21.47
N ASP A 29 6.75 -20.42 20.41
CA ASP A 29 8.19 -20.38 20.49
C ASP A 29 8.50 -19.22 21.45
N GLU A 30 9.04 -19.51 22.63
CA GLU A 30 9.37 -18.54 23.70
C GLU A 30 10.35 -17.45 23.20
N ASP A 31 10.91 -17.62 22.01
CA ASP A 31 11.96 -16.80 21.42
C ASP A 31 11.46 -15.79 20.38
N ILE A 32 10.13 -15.68 20.12
CA ILE A 32 9.58 -14.72 19.12
C ILE A 32 8.81 -13.61 19.82
N GLN A 33 9.33 -12.38 19.74
CA GLN A 33 8.60 -11.19 20.15
C GLN A 33 7.59 -10.79 19.07
N GLN A 34 6.30 -10.63 19.45
CA GLN A 34 5.23 -10.20 18.56
C GLN A 34 4.67 -8.86 18.98
N LEU A 35 4.63 -7.91 18.02
CA LEU A 35 4.04 -6.58 18.16
C LEU A 35 2.98 -6.39 17.08
N ASN A 36 1.83 -5.82 17.45
CA ASN A 36 0.70 -5.61 16.55
C ASN A 36 0.03 -4.28 16.82
N GLY A 37 -0.56 -3.65 15.80
CA GLY A 37 -1.30 -2.43 15.95
C GLY A 37 -2.07 -2.06 14.69
N LEU A 38 -2.50 -0.80 14.62
CA LEU A 38 -3.23 -0.23 13.48
C LEU A 38 -2.44 0.90 12.86
N THR A 39 -2.42 0.99 11.53
CA THR A 39 -1.84 2.08 10.76
C THR A 39 -2.43 2.11 9.35
N MET A 40 -2.44 3.25 8.67
CA MET A 40 -2.85 3.41 7.27
C MET A 40 -4.18 2.72 6.92
N GLY A 41 -5.14 2.77 7.85
CA GLY A 41 -6.47 2.17 7.69
C GLY A 41 -6.52 0.65 7.77
N THR A 42 -5.42 -0.02 8.16
CA THR A 42 -5.28 -1.47 8.30
C THR A 42 -4.57 -1.84 9.60
N SER A 43 -4.16 -3.11 9.74
CA SER A 43 -3.33 -3.59 10.84
C SER A 43 -1.88 -3.77 10.41
N TYR A 44 -0.98 -3.76 11.37
CA TYR A 44 0.39 -4.22 11.19
C TYR A 44 0.73 -5.36 12.15
N GLN A 45 1.67 -6.21 11.75
CA GLN A 45 2.28 -7.26 12.54
C GLN A 45 3.80 -7.22 12.40
N VAL A 46 4.50 -7.24 13.53
CA VAL A 46 5.94 -7.35 13.61
C VAL A 46 6.29 -8.57 14.44
N GLN A 47 7.10 -9.48 13.89
CA GLN A 47 7.64 -10.62 14.59
C GLN A 47 9.16 -10.52 14.54
N ILE A 48 9.81 -10.61 15.70
CA ILE A 48 11.26 -10.47 15.86
C ILE A 48 11.78 -11.70 16.60
N VAL A 49 12.86 -12.25 16.08
CA VAL A 49 13.65 -13.30 16.72
C VAL A 49 14.99 -12.72 17.15
N ASP A 50 15.51 -13.14 18.28
CA ASP A 50 16.78 -12.68 18.83
C ASP A 50 16.81 -11.15 19.03
N MET A 51 15.77 -10.61 19.71
CA MET A 51 15.74 -9.20 20.09
C MET A 51 16.93 -8.87 21.00
N PRO A 52 17.66 -7.77 20.75
CA PRO A 52 18.77 -7.35 21.60
C PRO A 52 18.35 -7.18 23.08
N ASP A 53 19.16 -7.68 24.01
CA ASP A 53 18.85 -7.69 25.45
C ASP A 53 18.70 -6.30 26.07
N ASP A 54 19.24 -5.27 25.45
CA ASP A 54 19.21 -3.88 25.89
C ASP A 54 17.99 -3.10 25.38
N ILE A 55 17.10 -3.73 24.60
CA ILE A 55 15.87 -3.12 24.06
C ILE A 55 14.67 -3.73 24.79
N ALA A 56 13.89 -2.89 25.48
CA ALA A 56 12.64 -3.32 26.07
C ALA A 56 11.53 -3.44 24.99
N ALA A 57 10.74 -4.48 25.05
CA ALA A 57 9.67 -4.72 24.06
C ALA A 57 8.62 -3.59 24.03
N GLU A 58 8.34 -3.01 25.20
CA GLU A 58 7.41 -1.89 25.34
C GLU A 58 7.95 -0.61 24.65
N ASP A 59 9.25 -0.32 24.80
CA ASP A 59 9.90 0.83 24.17
C ASP A 59 9.92 0.64 22.64
N LEU A 60 10.30 -0.56 22.16
CA LEU A 60 10.27 -0.88 20.75
C LEU A 60 8.85 -0.77 20.15
N ALA A 61 7.83 -1.21 20.88
CA ALA A 61 6.44 -1.07 20.44
C ALA A 61 6.01 0.38 20.33
N ALA A 62 6.45 1.24 21.27
CA ALA A 62 6.18 2.68 21.23
C ALA A 62 6.88 3.35 20.04
N ASP A 63 8.16 3.04 19.81
CA ASP A 63 8.93 3.59 18.69
C ASP A 63 8.36 3.19 17.32
N ILE A 64 7.93 1.92 17.17
CA ILE A 64 7.26 1.45 15.96
C ILE A 64 5.93 2.17 15.74
N ALA A 65 5.13 2.33 16.80
CA ALA A 65 3.86 3.04 16.69
C ALA A 65 4.06 4.52 16.32
N GLU A 66 5.08 5.19 16.89
CA GLU A 66 5.42 6.58 16.56
C GLU A 66 5.90 6.71 15.11
N LEU A 67 6.78 5.82 14.64
CA LEU A 67 7.25 5.80 13.24
C LEU A 67 6.07 5.65 12.27
N LEU A 68 5.17 4.70 12.53
CA LEU A 68 4.02 4.45 11.67
C LEU A 68 2.99 5.59 11.70
N GLU A 69 2.75 6.19 12.87
CA GLU A 69 1.89 7.38 13.01
C GLU A 69 2.45 8.56 12.23
N GLN A 70 3.76 8.81 12.29
CA GLN A 70 4.42 9.86 11.52
C GLN A 70 4.27 9.64 10.00
N LEU A 71 4.46 8.41 9.53
CA LEU A 71 4.32 8.10 8.11
C LEU A 71 2.86 8.19 7.64
N ASP A 72 1.91 7.69 8.45
CA ASP A 72 0.48 7.73 8.13
C ASP A 72 -0.06 9.15 8.24
N THR A 73 -0.24 9.66 9.46
CA THR A 73 -1.06 10.87 9.69
C THR A 73 -0.31 12.16 9.43
N GLU A 74 1.01 12.20 9.63
CA GLU A 74 1.78 13.42 9.42
C GLU A 74 2.30 13.55 7.97
N THR A 75 2.59 12.44 7.28
CA THR A 75 3.23 12.48 5.97
C THR A 75 2.27 12.11 4.83
N PHE A 76 1.77 10.87 4.75
CA PHE A 76 1.17 10.32 3.53
C PHE A 76 -0.36 10.31 3.47
N SER A 77 -1.05 10.57 4.57
CA SER A 77 -2.51 10.47 4.60
C SER A 77 -3.18 11.53 3.74
N THR A 78 -4.14 11.13 2.91
CA THR A 78 -5.09 12.02 2.25
C THR A 78 -6.32 12.32 3.13
N TYR A 79 -6.51 11.57 4.22
CA TYR A 79 -7.61 11.74 5.18
C TYR A 79 -7.26 12.73 6.31
N ALA A 80 -5.99 12.80 6.70
CA ALA A 80 -5.50 13.77 7.67
C ALA A 80 -5.26 15.12 6.99
N SER A 81 -6.09 16.12 7.30
CA SER A 81 -6.04 17.43 6.62
C SER A 81 -4.71 18.17 6.79
N ASN A 82 -3.96 17.87 7.85
CA ASN A 82 -2.68 18.51 8.15
C ASN A 82 -1.46 17.70 7.75
N SER A 83 -1.65 16.51 7.16
CA SER A 83 -0.54 15.72 6.63
C SER A 83 0.25 16.51 5.59
N GLU A 84 1.49 16.14 5.37
CA GLU A 84 2.35 16.76 4.36
C GLU A 84 1.73 16.63 2.96
N LEU A 85 1.27 15.42 2.61
CA LEU A 85 0.60 15.13 1.34
C LEU A 85 -0.67 15.98 1.15
N SER A 86 -1.52 16.08 2.17
CA SER A 86 -2.73 16.89 2.13
C SER A 86 -2.42 18.38 1.99
N ARG A 87 -1.36 18.89 2.63
CA ARG A 87 -0.88 20.27 2.45
C ARG A 87 -0.35 20.50 1.04
N PHE A 88 0.43 19.55 0.49
CA PHE A 88 0.91 19.61 -0.88
C PHE A 88 -0.25 19.58 -1.88
N ASN A 89 -1.25 18.72 -1.69
CA ASN A 89 -2.42 18.65 -2.56
C ASN A 89 -3.19 19.99 -2.63
N ARG A 90 -3.22 20.75 -1.54
CA ARG A 90 -3.84 22.10 -1.50
C ARG A 90 -2.88 23.22 -1.91
N HIS A 91 -1.59 22.93 -2.08
CA HIS A 91 -0.60 23.95 -2.43
C HIS A 91 -0.82 24.51 -3.85
N GLY A 92 -0.33 25.75 -4.09
CA GLY A 92 -0.51 26.43 -5.36
C GLY A 92 0.23 25.79 -6.53
N ILE A 93 -0.35 25.91 -7.73
CA ILE A 93 0.30 25.49 -8.98
C ILE A 93 1.53 26.36 -9.24
N ASN A 94 2.62 25.77 -9.74
CA ASN A 94 3.90 26.43 -10.03
C ASN A 94 4.57 27.10 -8.81
N ALA A 95 4.14 26.79 -7.61
CA ALA A 95 4.77 27.24 -6.38
C ALA A 95 5.61 26.10 -5.75
N PRO A 96 6.84 26.38 -5.25
CA PRO A 96 7.65 25.39 -4.58
C PRO A 96 7.01 25.00 -3.25
N PHE A 97 7.00 23.71 -2.96
CA PHE A 97 6.62 23.15 -1.68
C PHE A 97 7.84 22.43 -1.10
N ILE A 98 8.26 22.79 0.11
CA ILE A 98 9.33 22.11 0.82
C ILE A 98 8.79 20.78 1.34
N ALA A 99 9.41 19.70 0.92
CA ALA A 99 8.98 18.34 1.23
C ALA A 99 10.01 17.62 2.10
N SER A 100 9.52 16.69 2.92
CA SER A 100 10.36 15.77 3.70
C SER A 100 11.18 14.85 2.79
N ALA A 101 12.23 14.26 3.32
CA ALA A 101 13.04 13.29 2.60
C ALA A 101 12.19 12.08 2.18
N GLN A 102 11.31 11.60 3.07
CA GLN A 102 10.39 10.50 2.82
C GLN A 102 9.44 10.79 1.65
N MET A 103 8.85 11.99 1.62
CA MET A 103 7.97 12.40 0.52
C MET A 103 8.72 12.45 -0.82
N ILE A 104 9.94 13.00 -0.83
CA ILE A 104 10.80 13.05 -2.02
C ILE A 104 11.12 11.64 -2.51
N GLU A 105 11.52 10.75 -1.63
CA GLU A 105 11.90 9.38 -1.96
C GLU A 105 10.74 8.59 -2.59
N VAL A 106 9.58 8.63 -1.95
CA VAL A 106 8.38 7.95 -2.46
C VAL A 106 7.95 8.52 -3.82
N LEU A 107 7.96 9.85 -3.98
CA LEU A 107 7.58 10.47 -5.24
C LEU A 107 8.58 10.19 -6.37
N LEU A 108 9.87 10.08 -6.09
CA LEU A 108 10.88 9.69 -7.10
C LEU A 108 10.68 8.25 -7.55
N MET A 109 10.47 7.32 -6.61
CA MET A 109 10.16 5.93 -6.93
C MET A 109 8.85 5.83 -7.74
N ALA A 110 7.83 6.56 -7.34
CA ALA A 110 6.57 6.62 -8.08
C ALA A 110 6.75 7.13 -9.51
N GLN A 111 7.59 8.16 -9.73
CA GLN A 111 7.89 8.66 -11.09
C GLN A 111 8.67 7.66 -11.94
N GLU A 112 9.61 6.93 -11.33
CA GLU A 112 10.34 5.84 -12.01
C GLU A 112 9.35 4.78 -12.51
N ILE A 113 8.49 4.27 -11.62
CA ILE A 113 7.51 3.23 -11.96
C ILE A 113 6.46 3.76 -12.96
N SER A 114 6.02 5.01 -12.82
CA SER A 114 5.13 5.65 -13.79
C SER A 114 5.75 5.71 -15.19
N THR A 115 7.03 6.05 -15.27
CA THR A 115 7.77 6.09 -16.54
C THR A 115 7.94 4.68 -17.10
N LEU A 116 8.35 3.71 -16.28
CA LEU A 116 8.53 2.32 -16.64
C LEU A 116 7.24 1.69 -17.20
N SER A 117 6.11 1.98 -16.56
CA SER A 117 4.79 1.43 -16.91
C SER A 117 4.07 2.18 -18.03
N GLY A 118 4.66 3.27 -18.57
CA GLY A 118 4.01 4.13 -19.56
C GLY A 118 2.73 4.79 -19.02
N GLY A 119 2.73 5.12 -17.71
CA GLY A 119 1.62 5.79 -17.02
C GLY A 119 0.49 4.85 -16.57
N ALA A 120 0.71 3.53 -16.56
CA ALA A 120 -0.24 2.61 -15.94
C ALA A 120 -0.24 2.78 -14.42
N PHE A 121 0.92 3.01 -13.82
CA PHE A 121 1.06 3.51 -12.46
C PHE A 121 1.13 5.04 -12.49
N ASP A 122 0.29 5.73 -11.75
CA ASP A 122 0.30 7.21 -11.66
C ASP A 122 -0.29 7.65 -10.33
N VAL A 123 0.56 8.16 -9.44
CA VAL A 123 0.14 8.65 -8.12
C VAL A 123 -0.74 9.89 -8.18
N THR A 124 -0.98 10.47 -9.36
CA THR A 124 -1.93 11.58 -9.53
C THR A 124 -3.34 11.10 -9.89
N VAL A 125 -3.60 9.80 -9.86
CA VAL A 125 -4.89 9.17 -10.21
C VAL A 125 -6.04 9.52 -9.25
N GLY A 126 -5.76 10.09 -8.08
CA GLY A 126 -6.72 10.40 -7.03
C GLY A 126 -8.04 11.05 -7.48
N PRO A 127 -8.05 12.05 -8.41
CA PRO A 127 -9.30 12.61 -8.92
C PRO A 127 -10.22 11.59 -9.61
N LEU A 128 -9.64 10.59 -10.28
CA LEU A 128 -10.41 9.51 -10.89
C LEU A 128 -10.89 8.50 -9.83
N VAL A 129 -10.03 8.13 -8.88
CA VAL A 129 -10.39 7.25 -7.76
C VAL A 129 -11.58 7.83 -6.97
N ASN A 130 -11.53 9.14 -6.66
CA ASN A 130 -12.64 9.85 -6.02
C ASN A 130 -13.91 9.86 -6.90
N LEU A 131 -13.77 10.14 -8.19
CA LEU A 131 -14.91 10.19 -9.11
C LEU A 131 -15.64 8.85 -9.22
N TRP A 132 -14.90 7.73 -9.21
CA TRP A 132 -15.46 6.38 -9.26
C TRP A 132 -15.94 5.86 -7.90
N GLY A 133 -15.88 6.66 -6.83
CA GLY A 133 -16.41 6.34 -5.50
C GLY A 133 -15.47 5.52 -4.60
N PHE A 134 -14.20 5.35 -4.98
CA PHE A 134 -13.21 4.57 -4.20
C PHE A 134 -12.29 5.42 -3.32
N GLY A 135 -12.38 6.75 -3.44
CA GLY A 135 -11.54 7.68 -2.68
C GLY A 135 -12.13 8.14 -1.35
N PRO A 136 -11.43 9.06 -0.64
CA PRO A 136 -11.85 9.58 0.66
C PRO A 136 -13.08 10.49 0.62
N ASP A 137 -13.53 10.95 -0.55
CA ASP A 137 -14.70 11.82 -0.67
C ASP A 137 -15.99 11.01 -0.53
N LEU A 138 -16.54 10.98 0.68
CA LEU A 138 -17.77 10.27 1.01
C LEU A 138 -19.04 10.83 0.34
N ALA A 139 -18.96 11.99 -0.32
CA ALA A 139 -20.07 12.56 -1.07
C ALA A 139 -20.25 11.92 -2.45
N VAL A 140 -19.24 11.22 -2.95
CA VAL A 140 -19.31 10.50 -4.23
C VAL A 140 -19.88 9.10 -3.97
N PHE A 141 -21.05 8.82 -4.54
CA PHE A 141 -21.67 7.50 -4.46
C PHE A 141 -21.08 6.57 -5.54
N GLU A 142 -21.09 5.28 -5.28
CA GLU A 142 -20.72 4.20 -6.20
C GLU A 142 -21.68 4.18 -7.41
N THR A 143 -21.48 5.09 -8.35
CA THR A 143 -22.25 5.22 -9.59
C THR A 143 -21.32 5.41 -10.77
N VAL A 144 -21.71 4.94 -11.94
CA VAL A 144 -20.92 5.12 -13.16
C VAL A 144 -20.91 6.60 -13.56
N PRO A 145 -19.74 7.26 -13.58
CA PRO A 145 -19.64 8.67 -13.98
C PRO A 145 -19.98 8.88 -15.44
N THR A 146 -20.53 10.05 -15.75
CA THR A 146 -20.71 10.50 -17.14
C THR A 146 -19.36 10.78 -17.80
N GLN A 147 -19.30 10.69 -19.14
CA GLN A 147 -18.07 10.97 -19.90
C GLN A 147 -17.53 12.38 -19.60
N SER A 148 -18.39 13.37 -19.45
CA SER A 148 -17.99 14.74 -19.12
C SER A 148 -17.30 14.84 -17.74
N GLN A 149 -17.79 14.10 -16.74
CA GLN A 149 -17.15 14.04 -15.42
C GLN A 149 -15.78 13.37 -15.50
N ILE A 150 -15.68 12.27 -16.27
CA ILE A 150 -14.41 11.56 -16.50
C ILE A 150 -13.40 12.49 -17.17
N ASP A 151 -13.80 13.24 -18.21
CA ASP A 151 -12.92 14.17 -18.94
C ASP A 151 -12.42 15.29 -18.02
N VAL A 152 -13.26 15.81 -17.13
CA VAL A 152 -12.86 16.82 -16.13
C VAL A 152 -11.85 16.27 -15.15
N ALA A 153 -12.09 15.08 -14.58
CA ALA A 153 -11.17 14.45 -13.63
C ALA A 153 -9.84 14.09 -14.29
N ARG A 154 -9.87 13.56 -15.52
CA ARG A 154 -8.68 13.19 -16.30
C ARG A 154 -7.74 14.37 -16.55
N ASN A 155 -8.25 15.60 -16.70
CA ASN A 155 -7.42 16.80 -16.87
C ASN A 155 -6.55 17.10 -15.63
N ARG A 156 -6.84 16.48 -14.48
CA ARG A 156 -6.10 16.62 -13.23
C ARG A 156 -5.20 15.41 -12.93
N VAL A 157 -4.97 14.54 -13.91
CA VAL A 157 -4.12 13.34 -13.80
C VAL A 157 -2.93 13.47 -14.75
N GLY A 158 -1.76 13.05 -14.29
CA GLY A 158 -0.53 13.00 -15.08
C GLY A 158 0.70 13.22 -14.20
N PHE A 159 1.43 12.14 -13.89
CA PHE A 159 2.68 12.17 -13.10
C PHE A 159 3.73 13.13 -13.67
N GLN A 160 3.75 13.36 -14.99
CA GLN A 160 4.66 14.29 -15.66
C GLN A 160 4.47 15.75 -15.26
N PHE A 161 3.36 16.08 -14.59
CA PHE A 161 3.09 17.41 -14.04
C PHE A 161 3.62 17.60 -12.62
N LEU A 162 4.23 16.58 -12.04
CA LEU A 162 5.00 16.69 -10.81
C LEU A 162 6.48 16.93 -11.16
N ARG A 163 7.05 17.97 -10.59
CA ARG A 163 8.50 18.23 -10.65
C ARG A 163 9.08 18.05 -9.26
N ILE A 164 10.16 17.30 -9.16
CA ILE A 164 10.82 16.96 -7.90
C ILE A 164 12.28 17.39 -8.00
N SER A 165 12.79 18.08 -6.99
CA SER A 165 14.18 18.47 -6.84
C SER A 165 14.74 17.96 -5.52
N PRO A 166 15.41 16.80 -5.50
CA PRO A 166 15.98 16.23 -4.27
C PRO A 166 17.00 17.15 -3.59
N SER A 167 17.80 17.87 -4.38
CA SER A 167 18.86 18.73 -3.86
C SER A 167 18.37 19.95 -3.10
N SER A 168 17.17 20.46 -3.42
CA SER A 168 16.52 21.58 -2.72
C SER A 168 15.39 21.13 -1.81
N GLN A 169 15.07 19.83 -1.76
CA GLN A 169 13.90 19.28 -1.08
C GLN A 169 12.58 19.96 -1.48
N GLU A 170 12.44 20.28 -2.76
CA GLU A 170 11.27 20.97 -3.28
C GLU A 170 10.51 20.12 -4.27
N ILE A 171 9.19 20.23 -4.23
CA ILE A 171 8.27 19.62 -5.20
C ILE A 171 7.30 20.68 -5.73
N TRP A 172 6.85 20.51 -6.98
CA TRP A 172 5.91 21.41 -7.63
C TRP A 172 4.82 20.65 -8.36
N LYS A 173 3.64 21.22 -8.39
CA LYS A 173 2.59 20.87 -9.32
C LYS A 173 2.60 21.84 -10.50
N MET A 174 2.84 21.34 -11.72
CA MET A 174 2.80 22.15 -12.94
C MET A 174 1.37 22.32 -13.49
N ARG A 175 0.43 21.53 -12.94
CA ARG A 175 -1.03 21.60 -13.15
C ARG A 175 -1.76 21.32 -11.84
N ASP A 176 -3.07 21.50 -11.84
CA ASP A 176 -3.93 21.11 -10.71
C ASP A 176 -4.10 19.58 -10.65
N VAL A 177 -3.02 18.89 -10.28
CA VAL A 177 -3.04 17.45 -9.99
C VAL A 177 -3.26 17.21 -8.51
N TYR A 178 -3.76 16.03 -8.18
CA TYR A 178 -3.97 15.57 -6.81
C TYR A 178 -3.24 14.24 -6.61
N VAL A 179 -2.30 14.21 -5.70
CA VAL A 179 -1.46 13.04 -5.41
C VAL A 179 -2.14 12.15 -4.37
N ASP A 180 -2.15 10.86 -4.66
CA ASP A 180 -2.56 9.77 -3.80
C ASP A 180 -1.45 8.72 -3.78
N LEU A 181 -0.96 8.37 -2.61
CA LEU A 181 0.16 7.44 -2.42
C LEU A 181 -0.30 6.07 -1.91
N SER A 182 -1.60 5.76 -1.89
CA SER A 182 -2.14 4.52 -1.32
C SER A 182 -1.59 3.24 -1.96
N ALA A 183 -1.10 3.31 -3.20
CA ALA A 183 -0.53 2.19 -3.95
C ALA A 183 1.00 2.01 -3.79
N ILE A 184 1.63 2.72 -2.82
CA ILE A 184 3.08 2.65 -2.57
C ILE A 184 3.43 2.93 -1.10
N ALA A 185 2.58 3.65 -0.37
CA ALA A 185 2.90 4.14 0.97
C ALA A 185 2.97 3.01 2.02
N LYS A 186 2.15 1.96 1.89
CA LYS A 186 2.20 0.83 2.81
C LYS A 186 3.51 0.05 2.65
N GLY A 187 3.89 -0.25 1.41
CA GLY A 187 5.18 -0.87 1.12
C GLY A 187 6.35 -0.03 1.62
N TYR A 188 6.29 1.30 1.48
CA TYR A 188 7.30 2.20 2.00
C TYR A 188 7.37 2.16 3.54
N ALA A 189 6.24 2.14 4.22
CA ALA A 189 6.22 2.04 5.68
C ALA A 189 6.84 0.72 6.19
N VAL A 190 6.62 -0.39 5.47
CA VAL A 190 7.28 -1.67 5.77
C VAL A 190 8.79 -1.58 5.57
N ASP A 191 9.27 -0.92 4.50
CA ASP A 191 10.70 -0.73 4.27
C ASP A 191 11.32 0.16 5.36
N GLN A 192 10.64 1.22 5.82
CA GLN A 192 11.11 2.08 6.92
C GLN A 192 11.17 1.33 8.26
N LEU A 193 10.20 0.45 8.54
CA LEU A 193 10.26 -0.45 9.70
C LEU A 193 11.46 -1.40 9.62
N ALA A 194 11.72 -1.98 8.45
CA ALA A 194 12.85 -2.86 8.25
C ALA A 194 14.18 -2.15 8.46
N GLU A 195 14.32 -0.93 7.93
CA GLU A 195 15.50 -0.09 8.13
C GLU A 195 15.70 0.25 9.62
N TYR A 196 14.63 0.62 10.31
CA TYR A 196 14.67 0.89 11.74
C TYR A 196 15.16 -0.33 12.55
N LEU A 197 14.62 -1.52 12.30
CA LEU A 197 15.06 -2.74 12.96
C LEU A 197 16.50 -3.14 12.61
N ASP A 198 16.91 -2.92 11.35
CA ASP A 198 18.29 -3.16 10.92
C ASP A 198 19.28 -2.25 11.66
N LEU A 199 18.94 -0.97 11.89
CA LEU A 199 19.74 -0.02 12.68
C LEU A 199 19.87 -0.44 14.14
N LEU A 200 18.86 -1.11 14.70
CA LEU A 200 18.90 -1.70 16.04
C LEU A 200 19.68 -3.02 16.11
N GLY A 201 20.16 -3.54 14.97
CA GLY A 201 20.91 -4.81 14.90
C GLY A 201 20.01 -6.04 14.86
N VAL A 202 18.71 -5.90 14.69
CA VAL A 202 17.77 -7.02 14.51
C VAL A 202 17.94 -7.60 13.11
N ASN A 203 18.21 -8.91 13.03
CA ASN A 203 18.51 -9.57 11.75
C ASN A 203 17.49 -10.66 11.37
N ASN A 204 16.55 -10.96 12.25
CA ASN A 204 15.55 -12.00 12.03
C ASN A 204 14.17 -11.43 12.32
N TYR A 205 13.42 -11.06 11.27
CA TYR A 205 12.10 -10.47 11.41
C TYR A 205 11.13 -10.85 10.30
N PHE A 206 9.84 -10.74 10.63
CA PHE A 206 8.72 -10.78 9.72
C PHE A 206 7.87 -9.53 9.97
N LEU A 207 7.75 -8.66 8.97
CA LEU A 207 7.00 -7.42 9.00
C LEU A 207 5.82 -7.51 8.03
N GLU A 208 4.67 -7.04 8.47
CA GLU A 208 3.46 -6.99 7.62
C GLU A 208 2.66 -5.72 7.93
N ILE A 209 2.23 -5.02 6.89
CA ILE A 209 1.26 -3.92 6.95
C ILE A 209 0.24 -4.10 5.84
N GLY A 210 -0.98 -4.53 6.19
CA GLY A 210 -2.11 -4.60 5.25
C GLY A 210 -1.91 -5.53 4.05
N GLY A 211 -1.02 -6.52 4.16
CA GLY A 211 -0.68 -7.48 3.13
C GLY A 211 0.68 -7.28 2.47
N GLU A 212 1.33 -6.15 2.68
CA GLU A 212 2.70 -5.87 2.25
C GLU A 212 3.68 -6.45 3.28
N LEU A 213 4.60 -7.29 2.82
CA LEU A 213 5.51 -8.08 3.66
C LEU A 213 6.97 -7.71 3.41
N LYS A 214 7.75 -7.66 4.50
CA LYS A 214 9.22 -7.71 4.47
C LYS A 214 9.70 -8.77 5.45
N ILE A 215 10.54 -9.67 4.98
CA ILE A 215 11.07 -10.75 5.82
C ILE A 215 12.58 -10.84 5.65
N LYS A 216 13.28 -11.12 6.75
CA LYS A 216 14.73 -11.32 6.79
C LYS A 216 15.08 -12.40 7.79
N GLY A 217 16.10 -13.20 7.45
CA GLY A 217 16.60 -14.24 8.33
C GLY A 217 15.62 -15.38 8.56
N SER A 218 15.66 -16.00 9.75
CA SER A 218 14.91 -17.21 10.06
C SER A 218 14.33 -17.18 11.47
N LYS A 219 13.31 -17.99 11.70
CA LYS A 219 12.79 -18.26 13.03
C LYS A 219 13.43 -19.53 13.62
N PRO A 220 13.39 -19.72 14.96
CA PRO A 220 13.97 -20.89 15.62
C PRO A 220 13.50 -22.20 14.99
N GLY A 221 14.43 -23.10 14.74
CA GLY A 221 14.14 -24.43 14.18
C GLY A 221 13.69 -24.46 12.72
N SER A 222 13.84 -23.36 11.98
CA SER A 222 13.44 -23.20 10.58
C SER A 222 14.59 -22.63 9.73
N GLU A 223 14.62 -23.00 8.44
CA GLU A 223 15.57 -22.43 7.46
C GLU A 223 15.16 -21.03 6.97
N GLY A 224 14.01 -20.49 7.42
CA GLY A 224 13.50 -19.19 7.03
C GLY A 224 12.06 -18.97 7.45
N TRP A 225 11.50 -17.85 7.04
CA TRP A 225 10.09 -17.53 7.17
C TRP A 225 9.28 -18.19 6.06
N VAL A 226 8.01 -18.46 6.33
CA VAL A 226 7.11 -19.18 5.40
C VAL A 226 5.81 -18.39 5.23
N PRO A 227 5.83 -17.27 4.49
CA PRO A 227 4.60 -16.54 4.18
C PRO A 227 3.71 -17.35 3.24
N ALA A 228 2.40 -17.14 3.37
CA ALA A 228 1.39 -17.70 2.49
C ALA A 228 0.77 -16.60 1.61
N ILE A 229 0.70 -16.87 0.32
CA ILE A 229 -0.03 -16.05 -0.64
C ILE A 229 -1.50 -16.47 -0.61
N GLU A 230 -2.40 -15.50 -0.46
CA GLU A 230 -3.84 -15.75 -0.42
C GLU A 230 -4.42 -15.97 -1.82
N ALA A 231 -5.38 -16.88 -1.93
CA ALA A 231 -6.16 -17.06 -3.15
C ALA A 231 -7.09 -15.84 -3.36
N PRO A 232 -7.19 -15.32 -4.60
CA PRO A 232 -8.02 -14.15 -4.90
C PRO A 232 -9.51 -14.53 -5.00
N VAL A 233 -10.09 -14.91 -3.86
CA VAL A 233 -11.51 -15.27 -3.74
C VAL A 233 -12.19 -14.33 -2.74
N ASP A 234 -13.47 -14.03 -2.99
CA ASP A 234 -14.29 -13.15 -2.15
C ASP A 234 -14.95 -13.87 -0.95
N THR A 235 -14.65 -15.16 -0.80
CA THR A 235 -15.13 -16.02 0.28
C THR A 235 -14.13 -16.06 1.46
N ALA A 236 -14.12 -17.16 2.21
CA ALA A 236 -13.16 -17.33 3.30
C ALA A 236 -11.71 -17.36 2.77
N SER A 237 -10.78 -16.76 3.54
CA SER A 237 -9.35 -16.76 3.23
C SER A 237 -8.82 -18.16 2.98
N GLN A 238 -8.16 -18.37 1.85
CA GLN A 238 -7.58 -19.65 1.44
C GLN A 238 -6.15 -19.43 0.97
N VAL A 239 -5.26 -20.34 1.35
CA VAL A 239 -3.89 -20.34 0.86
C VAL A 239 -3.86 -20.78 -0.61
N TYR A 240 -3.32 -19.91 -1.47
CA TYR A 240 -3.03 -20.23 -2.86
C TYR A 240 -1.67 -20.87 -3.00
N GLN A 241 -0.66 -20.27 -2.39
CA GLN A 241 0.73 -20.74 -2.47
C GLN A 241 1.49 -20.42 -1.19
N ILE A 242 2.41 -21.30 -0.81
CA ILE A 242 3.36 -21.08 0.27
C ILE A 242 4.71 -20.74 -0.34
N PHE A 243 5.38 -19.71 0.21
CA PHE A 243 6.71 -19.28 -0.18
C PHE A 243 7.70 -19.56 0.95
N TYR A 244 8.88 -20.09 0.63
CA TYR A 244 9.95 -20.36 1.60
C TYR A 244 11.09 -19.36 1.40
N SER A 245 11.32 -18.48 2.37
CA SER A 245 12.34 -17.43 2.27
C SER A 245 13.77 -17.94 2.33
N ARG A 246 13.99 -19.08 2.98
CA ARG A 246 15.30 -19.69 3.18
C ARG A 246 16.34 -18.77 3.83
N GLY A 247 15.89 -17.83 4.64
CA GLY A 247 16.72 -16.84 5.28
C GLY A 247 17.05 -15.60 4.46
N ASP A 248 16.57 -15.53 3.21
CA ASP A 248 16.79 -14.36 2.35
C ASP A 248 16.05 -13.11 2.87
N ASN A 249 16.56 -11.93 2.49
CA ASN A 249 15.89 -10.66 2.70
C ASN A 249 15.02 -10.37 1.48
N ILE A 250 13.71 -10.51 1.63
CA ILE A 250 12.74 -10.35 0.54
C ILE A 250 11.53 -9.53 0.97
N ALA A 251 10.98 -8.80 0.01
CA ALA A 251 9.69 -8.14 0.10
C ALA A 251 8.66 -8.85 -0.77
N ILE A 252 7.41 -8.90 -0.32
CA ILE A 252 6.27 -9.41 -1.09
C ILE A 252 5.13 -8.43 -0.93
N ALA A 253 4.54 -7.98 -2.03
CA ALA A 253 3.33 -7.18 -2.03
C ALA A 253 2.31 -7.74 -3.02
N GLY A 254 1.04 -7.47 -2.75
CA GLY A 254 -0.06 -7.97 -3.57
C GLY A 254 -1.13 -6.92 -3.81
N SER A 255 -1.61 -6.80 -5.05
CA SER A 255 -2.79 -6.05 -5.41
C SER A 255 -3.86 -6.98 -6.00
N GLY A 256 -5.13 -6.69 -5.74
CA GLY A 256 -6.22 -7.52 -6.27
C GLY A 256 -7.56 -6.82 -6.19
N ASP A 257 -8.43 -7.09 -7.15
CA ASP A 257 -9.73 -6.44 -7.29
C ASP A 257 -10.91 -7.24 -6.74
N TYR A 258 -10.66 -8.40 -6.13
CA TYR A 258 -11.69 -9.35 -5.73
C TYR A 258 -12.49 -8.96 -4.47
N ARG A 259 -12.03 -7.95 -3.71
CA ARG A 259 -12.69 -7.48 -2.47
C ARG A 259 -13.26 -6.07 -2.54
N ASN A 260 -12.73 -5.21 -3.40
CA ASN A 260 -13.08 -3.80 -3.46
C ASN A 260 -13.62 -3.44 -4.86
N TYR A 261 -14.93 -3.50 -5.02
CA TYR A 261 -15.64 -3.22 -6.26
C TYR A 261 -17.09 -2.82 -5.96
N PHE A 262 -17.76 -2.21 -6.92
CA PHE A 262 -19.21 -2.06 -6.90
C PHE A 262 -19.83 -2.64 -8.16
N GLU A 263 -21.13 -2.88 -8.13
CA GLU A 263 -21.89 -3.39 -9.27
C GLU A 263 -23.02 -2.42 -9.62
N GLU A 264 -23.17 -2.09 -10.90
CA GLU A 264 -24.26 -1.32 -11.45
C GLU A 264 -24.77 -2.00 -12.73
N GLU A 265 -26.08 -2.20 -12.83
CA GLU A 265 -26.74 -2.87 -13.97
C GLU A 265 -26.14 -4.26 -14.33
N GLY A 266 -25.62 -5.00 -13.35
CA GLY A 266 -24.97 -6.30 -13.52
C GLY A 266 -23.56 -6.25 -14.08
N GLN A 267 -22.96 -5.06 -14.19
CA GLN A 267 -21.56 -4.87 -14.52
C GLN A 267 -20.78 -4.54 -13.26
N ARG A 268 -19.65 -5.23 -13.07
CA ARG A 268 -18.70 -5.00 -11.98
C ARG A 268 -17.69 -3.92 -12.36
N TYR A 269 -17.41 -3.01 -11.41
CA TYR A 269 -16.44 -1.93 -11.53
C TYR A 269 -15.39 -2.09 -10.42
N SER A 270 -14.17 -2.35 -10.82
CA SER A 270 -13.01 -2.50 -9.93
C SER A 270 -12.60 -1.15 -9.34
N HIS A 271 -12.02 -1.15 -8.14
CA HIS A 271 -11.35 0.02 -7.58
C HIS A 271 -10.02 0.37 -8.27
N GLU A 272 -9.47 -0.56 -9.05
CA GLU A 272 -8.27 -0.38 -9.86
C GLU A 272 -8.60 0.45 -11.10
N ILE A 273 -8.19 1.72 -11.08
CA ILE A 273 -8.47 2.68 -12.16
C ILE A 273 -7.23 2.83 -13.05
N ASP A 274 -7.36 2.57 -14.34
CA ASP A 274 -6.30 2.85 -15.32
C ASP A 274 -6.25 4.36 -15.63
N PRO A 275 -5.19 5.08 -15.22
CA PRO A 275 -5.06 6.52 -15.44
C PRO A 275 -5.10 6.91 -16.92
N ARG A 276 -4.67 6.03 -17.81
CA ARG A 276 -4.59 6.24 -19.27
C ARG A 276 -5.97 6.24 -19.92
N SER A 277 -6.85 5.31 -19.49
CA SER A 277 -8.24 5.22 -19.96
C SER A 277 -9.19 6.06 -19.13
N ALA A 278 -8.80 6.43 -17.89
CA ALA A 278 -9.60 7.05 -16.85
C ALA A 278 -10.81 6.20 -16.41
N ARG A 279 -10.69 4.88 -16.50
CA ARG A 279 -11.75 3.91 -16.21
C ARG A 279 -11.22 2.74 -15.39
N PRO A 280 -12.10 2.06 -14.61
CA PRO A 280 -11.79 0.79 -14.01
C PRO A 280 -11.27 -0.24 -15.02
N ILE A 281 -10.34 -1.09 -14.59
CA ILE A 281 -9.89 -2.23 -15.38
C ILE A 281 -11.06 -3.19 -15.67
N THR A 282 -10.97 -3.92 -16.80
CA THR A 282 -12.03 -4.84 -17.24
C THR A 282 -11.52 -6.24 -17.63
N HIS A 283 -10.22 -6.49 -17.49
CA HIS A 283 -9.63 -7.82 -17.75
C HIS A 283 -9.86 -8.78 -16.57
N SER A 284 -9.52 -10.05 -16.77
CA SER A 284 -9.81 -11.13 -15.83
C SER A 284 -8.71 -11.41 -14.79
N LEU A 285 -7.67 -10.59 -14.71
CA LEU A 285 -6.63 -10.74 -13.68
C LEU A 285 -7.23 -10.37 -12.32
N ALA A 286 -7.29 -11.34 -11.40
CA ALA A 286 -7.91 -11.15 -10.10
C ALA A 286 -6.93 -10.64 -9.04
N ALA A 287 -5.64 -10.99 -9.16
CA ALA A 287 -4.58 -10.51 -8.28
C ALA A 287 -3.20 -10.57 -8.97
N ALA A 288 -2.28 -9.72 -8.53
CA ALA A 288 -0.88 -9.74 -8.89
C ALA A 288 -0.04 -9.68 -7.60
N TYR A 289 0.96 -10.56 -7.51
CA TYR A 289 1.92 -10.56 -6.41
C TYR A 289 3.33 -10.33 -6.96
N VAL A 290 4.08 -9.47 -6.28
CA VAL A 290 5.44 -9.10 -6.67
C VAL A 290 6.40 -9.44 -5.54
N ILE A 291 7.53 -10.04 -5.87
CA ILE A 291 8.67 -10.26 -4.98
C ILE A 291 9.79 -9.34 -5.45
N ASP A 292 10.31 -8.52 -4.54
CA ASP A 292 11.37 -7.54 -4.81
C ASP A 292 12.28 -7.40 -3.57
N GLU A 293 13.33 -6.61 -3.65
CA GLU A 293 14.14 -6.23 -2.49
C GLU A 293 13.49 -5.09 -1.69
N SER A 294 12.69 -4.21 -2.32
CA SER A 294 11.94 -3.11 -1.71
C SER A 294 10.44 -3.41 -1.69
N THR A 295 9.84 -3.27 -0.52
CA THR A 295 8.40 -3.45 -0.35
C THR A 295 7.60 -2.35 -1.05
N ALA A 296 8.08 -1.10 -1.00
CA ALA A 296 7.48 0.02 -1.72
C ALA A 296 7.44 -0.22 -3.24
N ARG A 297 8.55 -0.74 -3.79
CA ARG A 297 8.63 -1.08 -5.20
C ARG A 297 7.71 -2.26 -5.56
N ALA A 298 7.67 -3.29 -4.72
CA ALA A 298 6.78 -4.43 -4.91
C ALA A 298 5.30 -4.01 -4.89
N ASP A 299 4.88 -3.14 -3.94
CA ASP A 299 3.52 -2.60 -3.79
C ASP A 299 3.10 -1.83 -5.06
N ALA A 300 3.92 -0.87 -5.51
CA ALA A 300 3.66 -0.11 -6.71
C ALA A 300 3.65 -0.97 -7.99
N LEU A 301 4.52 -1.98 -8.09
CA LEU A 301 4.54 -2.90 -9.24
C LEU A 301 3.35 -3.86 -9.23
N ALA A 302 2.88 -4.32 -8.07
CA ALA A 302 1.69 -5.16 -7.97
C ALA A 302 0.45 -4.40 -8.52
N THR A 303 0.24 -3.15 -8.10
CA THR A 303 -0.78 -2.26 -8.67
C THR A 303 -0.56 -2.04 -10.17
N THR A 304 0.69 -1.80 -10.60
CA THR A 304 1.02 -1.66 -12.03
C THR A 304 0.57 -2.86 -12.85
N TYR A 305 0.85 -4.07 -12.38
CA TYR A 305 0.48 -5.30 -13.08
C TYR A 305 -1.04 -5.52 -13.11
N MET A 306 -1.73 -5.15 -12.03
CA MET A 306 -3.19 -5.13 -12.01
C MET A 306 -3.76 -4.17 -13.07
N ILE A 307 -3.22 -2.96 -13.21
CA ILE A 307 -3.68 -2.00 -14.21
C ILE A 307 -3.37 -2.47 -15.64
N LEU A 308 -2.20 -3.04 -15.88
CA LEU A 308 -1.77 -3.50 -17.21
C LEU A 308 -2.52 -4.74 -17.70
N GLY A 309 -2.92 -5.61 -16.79
CA GLY A 309 -3.45 -6.94 -17.10
C GLY A 309 -2.36 -7.93 -17.56
N PRO A 310 -2.68 -9.22 -17.73
CA PRO A 310 -1.69 -10.28 -17.83
C PRO A 310 -0.75 -10.15 -19.05
N ASP A 311 -1.29 -9.77 -20.21
CA ASP A 311 -0.51 -9.72 -21.45
C ASP A 311 0.50 -8.57 -21.49
N ALA A 312 0.15 -7.41 -20.93
CA ALA A 312 1.04 -6.25 -20.90
C ALA A 312 2.01 -6.33 -19.71
N ALA A 313 1.57 -6.84 -18.57
CA ALA A 313 2.43 -7.12 -17.42
C ALA A 313 3.57 -8.08 -17.76
N ALA A 314 3.29 -9.15 -18.49
CA ALA A 314 4.31 -10.10 -18.93
C ALA A 314 5.43 -9.47 -19.78
N LYS A 315 5.13 -8.38 -20.51
CA LYS A 315 6.13 -7.65 -21.31
C LYS A 315 7.00 -6.72 -20.48
N LEU A 316 6.45 -6.19 -19.37
CA LEU A 316 7.19 -5.34 -18.45
C LEU A 316 8.21 -6.13 -17.64
N TRP A 317 7.92 -7.41 -17.36
CA TRP A 317 8.80 -8.31 -16.61
C TRP A 317 10.12 -8.67 -17.34
N VAL A 318 10.19 -8.50 -18.66
CA VAL A 318 11.33 -8.91 -19.50
C VAL A 318 12.40 -7.82 -19.62
N ILE A 319 12.20 -6.65 -19.01
CA ILE A 319 13.15 -5.55 -18.98
C ILE A 319 13.94 -5.55 -17.67
#